data_6916f6056e00cb3b09c501c63ce9f4fa
#
_entry.id   6916f6056e00cb3b09c501c63ce9f4fa
#
_cell.length_a   1.000
_cell.length_b   1.000
_cell.length_c   1.000
_cell.angle_alpha   90.00
_cell.angle_beta   90.00
_cell.angle_gamma   90.00
#
_symmetry.space_group_name_H-M   'P 1'
#
loop_
_entity.id
_entity.type
_entity.pdbx_description
1 polymer ?
#
loop_
_entity_poly.entity_id
_entity_poly.type
_entity_poly.pdbx_seq_one_letter_code
_entity_poly.pdbx_strand_id
1 'polypeptide(L)'
;VGLVGDTGATTGPHLHFEVRTGENTFFTTYNPELWTAPPQGWGILVGKLTGEHGDTLNQYPVEVRPLPDEKPVRIVATYAAKVINSDPYYQENLVLSDLPAGIYKVLISYKDKEIQTFVEIFPGQVTYFTFTDKEGFKVIPPPPPKLDFLPGTATVTVTPKP
;
A
#
# COMPACT_ATOMS: atom_id res chain seq x y z
N VAL A 1 12.57 -13.47 -20.17
CA VAL A 1 11.23 -13.95 -19.84
C VAL A 1 11.25 -15.46 -19.93
N GLY A 2 10.81 -16.16 -18.89
CA GLY A 2 10.84 -17.63 -18.78
C GLY A 2 9.49 -18.28 -19.14
N LEU A 3 9.45 -19.60 -19.06
CA LEU A 3 8.20 -20.36 -19.12
C LEU A 3 7.53 -20.32 -17.76
N VAL A 4 6.20 -20.14 -17.75
CA VAL A 4 5.39 -20.24 -16.52
C VAL A 4 5.30 -21.70 -16.12
N GLY A 5 5.61 -22.01 -14.86
CA GLY A 5 5.61 -23.35 -14.28
C GLY A 5 4.79 -23.44 -13.01
N ASP A 6 4.67 -24.64 -12.46
CA ASP A 6 3.92 -24.96 -11.25
C ASP A 6 4.78 -25.76 -10.24
N THR A 7 6.08 -25.52 -10.22
CA THR A 7 7.00 -26.19 -9.29
C THR A 7 6.84 -25.66 -7.88
N GLY A 8 6.84 -26.56 -6.89
CA GLY A 8 6.65 -26.23 -5.47
C GLY A 8 5.22 -26.48 -4.96
N ALA A 9 4.87 -25.93 -3.80
CA ALA A 9 3.55 -26.08 -3.19
C ALA A 9 2.57 -25.06 -3.82
N THR A 10 2.07 -25.33 -4.99
CA THR A 10 1.21 -24.42 -5.77
C THR A 10 -0.09 -25.12 -6.19
N THR A 11 -1.10 -24.33 -6.52
CA THR A 11 -2.40 -24.81 -7.03
C THR A 11 -2.46 -24.81 -8.56
N GLY A 12 -1.42 -24.38 -9.26
CA GLY A 12 -1.33 -24.33 -10.73
C GLY A 12 -0.23 -23.38 -11.21
N PRO A 13 0.00 -23.34 -12.53
CA PRO A 13 1.02 -22.48 -13.13
C PRO A 13 0.80 -21.01 -12.77
N HIS A 14 1.84 -20.35 -12.27
CA HIS A 14 1.80 -18.93 -11.92
C HIS A 14 3.17 -18.27 -12.04
N LEU A 15 3.18 -16.95 -12.08
CA LEU A 15 4.37 -16.12 -11.95
C LEU A 15 4.45 -15.60 -10.51
N HIS A 16 5.55 -15.90 -9.83
CA HIS A 16 5.83 -15.37 -8.51
C HIS A 16 6.69 -14.10 -8.65
N PHE A 17 6.21 -12.99 -8.10
CA PHE A 17 6.93 -11.72 -8.07
C PHE A 17 7.02 -11.23 -6.63
N GLU A 18 8.25 -10.98 -6.17
CA GLU A 18 8.53 -10.46 -4.83
C GLU A 18 9.48 -9.27 -4.92
N VAL A 19 9.30 -8.32 -4.01
CA VAL A 19 10.25 -7.24 -3.75
C VAL A 19 10.93 -7.52 -2.42
N ARG A 20 12.26 -7.58 -2.43
CA ARG A 20 13.09 -7.78 -1.24
C ARG A 20 14.13 -6.69 -1.15
N THR A 21 14.45 -6.23 0.05
CA THR A 21 15.52 -5.25 0.29
C THR A 21 16.56 -5.80 1.25
N GLY A 22 17.82 -5.51 1.00
CA GLY A 22 18.92 -6.06 1.80
C GLY A 22 19.21 -7.52 1.47
N GLU A 23 19.07 -8.41 2.45
CA GLU A 23 19.32 -9.84 2.28
C GLU A 23 18.19 -10.52 1.49
N ASN A 24 18.56 -11.52 0.68
CA ASN A 24 17.60 -12.29 -0.10
C ASN A 24 16.96 -13.41 0.75
N THR A 25 16.11 -13.02 1.70
CA THR A 25 15.37 -13.94 2.58
C THR A 25 13.87 -13.67 2.52
N PHE A 26 13.06 -14.63 2.92
CA PHE A 26 11.60 -14.45 3.03
C PHE A 26 11.23 -13.29 3.98
N PHE A 27 12.02 -13.09 5.04
CA PHE A 27 11.74 -12.06 6.05
C PHE A 27 12.03 -10.63 5.59
N THR A 28 12.58 -10.44 4.39
CA THR A 28 12.87 -9.12 3.80
C THR A 28 11.92 -8.77 2.65
N THR A 29 10.78 -9.45 2.59
CA THR A 29 9.77 -9.26 1.54
C THR A 29 8.84 -8.10 1.88
N TYR A 30 8.62 -7.22 0.90
CA TYR A 30 7.69 -6.09 0.95
C TYR A 30 6.52 -6.32 0.00
N ASN A 31 5.42 -5.57 0.20
CA ASN A 31 4.31 -5.62 -0.73
C ASN A 31 4.74 -5.06 -2.10
N PRO A 32 4.74 -5.88 -3.16
CA PRO A 32 5.19 -5.46 -4.47
C PRO A 32 4.31 -4.37 -5.10
N GLU A 33 3.08 -4.20 -4.67
CA GLU A 33 2.17 -3.18 -5.19
C GLU A 33 2.69 -1.75 -4.99
N LEU A 34 3.52 -1.50 -3.97
CA LEU A 34 4.17 -0.21 -3.76
C LEU A 34 5.35 0.05 -4.71
N TRP A 35 5.84 -0.98 -5.40
CA TRP A 35 7.04 -0.94 -6.23
C TRP A 35 6.74 -1.05 -7.72
N THR A 36 5.47 -1.20 -8.07
CA THR A 36 4.99 -1.24 -9.45
C THR A 36 4.24 0.03 -9.80
N ALA A 37 4.43 0.54 -11.01
CA ALA A 37 3.65 1.67 -11.49
C ALA A 37 2.21 1.22 -11.76
N PRO A 38 1.20 1.95 -11.27
CA PRO A 38 -0.19 1.65 -11.60
C PRO A 38 -0.46 1.89 -13.10
N PRO A 39 -1.49 1.27 -13.67
CA PRO A 39 -1.93 1.57 -15.03
C PRO A 39 -2.19 3.06 -15.23
N GLN A 40 -2.09 3.53 -16.47
CA GLN A 40 -2.39 4.95 -16.79
C GLN A 40 -3.81 5.33 -16.35
N GLY A 41 -3.93 6.44 -15.64
CA GLY A 41 -5.20 6.91 -15.09
C GLY A 41 -5.59 6.29 -13.75
N TRP A 42 -4.73 5.45 -13.16
CA TRP A 42 -4.95 4.77 -11.89
C TRP A 42 -3.96 5.25 -10.84
N GLY A 43 -4.28 5.03 -9.57
CA GLY A 43 -3.43 5.39 -8.44
C GLY A 43 -3.42 4.31 -7.36
N ILE A 44 -2.75 4.60 -6.26
CA ILE A 44 -2.49 3.67 -5.16
C ILE A 44 -3.09 4.23 -3.87
N LEU A 45 -3.86 3.41 -3.17
CA LEU A 45 -4.33 3.70 -1.81
C LEU A 45 -3.46 2.95 -0.81
N VAL A 46 -2.89 3.67 0.12
CA VAL A 46 -2.03 3.13 1.19
C VAL A 46 -2.63 3.48 2.54
N GLY A 47 -2.71 2.51 3.44
CA GLY A 47 -3.31 2.69 4.76
C GLY A 47 -2.44 2.17 5.89
N LYS A 48 -2.44 2.91 7.01
CA LYS A 48 -1.90 2.45 8.30
C LYS A 48 -3.04 2.39 9.30
N LEU A 49 -3.46 1.19 9.67
CA LEU A 49 -4.57 0.95 10.58
C LEU A 49 -4.05 0.37 11.90
N THR A 50 -4.34 1.06 12.99
CA THR A 50 -3.93 0.65 14.34
C THR A 50 -5.09 0.64 15.31
N GLY A 51 -5.04 -0.27 16.26
CA GLY A 51 -6.02 -0.43 17.32
C GLY A 51 -5.80 0.51 18.51
N GLU A 52 -6.46 0.20 19.62
CA GLU A 52 -6.52 1.01 20.83
C GLU A 52 -5.14 1.27 21.47
N HIS A 53 -4.28 0.27 21.44
CA HIS A 53 -2.94 0.32 22.06
C HIS A 53 -1.83 0.65 21.07
N GLY A 54 -2.20 1.05 19.83
CA GLY A 54 -1.23 1.34 18.77
C GLY A 54 -0.72 0.10 18.04
N ASP A 55 -1.23 -1.08 18.37
CA ASP A 55 -0.98 -2.32 17.66
C ASP A 55 -1.60 -2.30 16.26
N THR A 56 -0.96 -2.93 15.30
CA THR A 56 -1.50 -3.02 13.93
C THR A 56 -2.75 -3.90 13.89
N LEU A 57 -3.79 -3.45 13.21
CA LEU A 57 -4.93 -4.29 12.88
C LEU A 57 -4.49 -5.27 11.80
N ASN A 58 -4.46 -6.58 12.12
CA ASN A 58 -4.00 -7.62 11.21
C ASN A 58 -5.18 -8.38 10.60
N GLN A 59 -5.11 -8.68 9.31
CA GLN A 59 -6.17 -9.34 8.53
C GLN A 59 -7.55 -8.70 8.70
N TYR A 60 -7.55 -7.38 8.88
CA TYR A 60 -8.76 -6.61 9.14
C TYR A 60 -9.41 -6.21 7.81
N PRO A 61 -10.70 -6.51 7.59
CA PRO A 61 -11.36 -6.18 6.35
C PRO A 61 -11.61 -4.67 6.24
N VAL A 62 -11.25 -4.12 5.11
CA VAL A 62 -11.48 -2.73 4.72
C VAL A 62 -12.26 -2.74 3.41
N GLU A 63 -13.40 -2.07 3.38
CA GLU A 63 -14.18 -1.90 2.17
C GLU A 63 -13.80 -0.59 1.48
N VAL A 64 -13.63 -0.67 0.16
CA VAL A 64 -13.34 0.48 -0.70
C VAL A 64 -14.36 0.51 -1.82
N ARG A 65 -15.13 1.59 -1.89
CA ARG A 65 -16.26 1.76 -2.80
C ARG A 65 -16.11 3.02 -3.64
N PRO A 66 -16.09 2.92 -4.97
CA PRO A 66 -16.05 4.11 -5.84
C PRO A 66 -17.35 4.92 -5.74
N LEU A 67 -17.26 6.23 -5.84
CA LEU A 67 -18.43 7.10 -5.93
C LEU A 67 -18.69 7.51 -7.38
N PRO A 68 -19.96 7.79 -7.76
CA PRO A 68 -21.17 7.82 -6.92
C PRO A 68 -21.86 6.46 -6.72
N ASP A 69 -21.53 5.45 -7.53
CA ASP A 69 -22.31 4.20 -7.62
C ASP A 69 -22.02 3.20 -6.50
N GLU A 70 -20.98 3.41 -5.73
CA GLU A 70 -20.47 2.51 -4.69
C GLU A 70 -20.18 1.08 -5.17
N LYS A 71 -20.03 0.88 -6.48
CA LYS A 71 -19.73 -0.41 -7.10
C LYS A 71 -18.66 -0.29 -8.19
N PRO A 72 -17.80 -1.31 -8.38
CA PRO A 72 -17.73 -2.53 -7.57
C PRO A 72 -17.17 -2.27 -6.16
N VAL A 73 -17.68 -2.98 -5.17
CA VAL A 73 -17.10 -2.99 -3.82
C VAL A 73 -15.82 -3.83 -3.83
N ARG A 74 -14.73 -3.28 -3.34
CA ARG A 74 -13.51 -4.03 -3.08
C ARG A 74 -13.37 -4.22 -1.57
N ILE A 75 -13.11 -5.45 -1.15
CA ILE A 75 -12.78 -5.77 0.22
C ILE A 75 -11.33 -6.24 0.23
N VAL A 76 -10.50 -5.51 0.94
CA VAL A 76 -9.08 -5.83 1.11
C VAL A 76 -8.78 -6.02 2.58
N ALA A 77 -8.03 -7.07 2.93
CA ALA A 77 -7.59 -7.29 4.29
C ALA A 77 -6.26 -6.56 4.55
N THR A 78 -6.10 -6.00 5.73
CA THR A 78 -4.79 -5.55 6.20
C THR A 78 -3.81 -6.72 6.28
N TYR A 79 -2.52 -6.45 6.31
CA TYR A 79 -1.49 -7.50 6.29
C TYR A 79 -1.66 -8.52 7.41
N ALA A 80 -1.34 -9.77 7.11
CA ALA A 80 -1.19 -10.79 8.13
C ALA A 80 0.09 -10.52 8.95
N ALA A 81 0.00 -10.68 10.27
CA ALA A 81 1.13 -10.47 11.16
C ALA A 81 2.34 -11.34 10.76
N LYS A 82 3.52 -10.74 10.66
CA LYS A 82 4.80 -11.40 10.36
C LYS A 82 4.88 -12.10 8.99
N VAL A 83 3.98 -11.80 8.07
CA VAL A 83 3.99 -12.38 6.71
C VAL A 83 4.46 -11.36 5.68
N ILE A 84 3.99 -10.13 5.78
CA ILE A 84 4.37 -9.03 4.91
C ILE A 84 4.96 -7.92 5.77
N ASN A 85 6.14 -7.42 5.38
CA ASN A 85 6.74 -6.27 6.05
C ASN A 85 6.12 -4.98 5.53
N SER A 86 5.86 -4.07 6.44
CA SER A 86 5.51 -2.69 6.09
C SER A 86 6.71 -1.99 5.48
N ASP A 87 6.49 -1.18 4.46
CA ASP A 87 7.52 -0.31 3.93
C ASP A 87 7.99 0.68 5.02
N PRO A 88 9.30 0.87 5.22
CA PRO A 88 9.82 1.77 6.26
C PRO A 88 9.37 3.22 6.11
N TYR A 89 9.00 3.62 4.88
CA TYR A 89 8.55 4.97 4.56
C TYR A 89 7.09 5.19 4.95
N TYR A 90 6.17 4.31 4.51
CA TYR A 90 4.74 4.43 4.79
C TYR A 90 4.35 3.82 6.14
N GLN A 91 5.06 2.80 6.59
CA GLN A 91 4.71 1.98 7.75
C GLN A 91 3.28 1.44 7.67
N GLU A 92 2.86 1.14 6.46
CA GLU A 92 1.51 0.71 6.12
C GLU A 92 1.26 -0.74 6.53
N ASN A 93 0.00 -1.09 6.63
CA ASN A 93 -0.46 -2.46 6.70
C ASN A 93 -1.62 -2.74 5.73
N LEU A 94 -1.83 -1.84 4.77
CA LEU A 94 -2.79 -1.99 3.69
C LEU A 94 -2.30 -1.26 2.44
N VAL A 95 -2.34 -1.95 1.30
CA VAL A 95 -2.13 -1.37 -0.02
C VAL A 95 -3.20 -1.89 -0.98
N LEU A 96 -3.66 -1.00 -1.83
CA LEU A 96 -4.54 -1.32 -2.96
C LEU A 96 -4.09 -0.48 -4.15
N SER A 97 -3.40 -1.11 -5.11
CA SER A 97 -2.73 -0.42 -6.21
C SER A 97 -3.62 -0.17 -7.42
N ASP A 98 -4.68 -0.95 -7.57
CA ASP A 98 -5.48 -0.96 -8.79
C ASP A 98 -6.79 -0.17 -8.61
N LEU A 99 -6.66 1.15 -8.40
CA LEU A 99 -7.80 2.06 -8.28
C LEU A 99 -7.80 3.09 -9.40
N PRO A 100 -8.80 3.10 -10.30
CA PRO A 100 -9.02 4.24 -11.19
C PRO A 100 -9.06 5.56 -10.42
N ALA A 101 -8.58 6.64 -11.03
CA ALA A 101 -8.69 7.97 -10.43
C ALA A 101 -10.16 8.32 -10.14
N GLY A 102 -10.42 8.90 -8.96
CA GLY A 102 -11.77 9.23 -8.52
C GLY A 102 -11.91 9.30 -7.01
N ILE A 103 -13.12 9.51 -6.56
CA ILE A 103 -13.46 9.59 -5.12
C ILE A 103 -13.96 8.23 -4.66
N TYR A 104 -13.45 7.80 -3.51
CA TYR A 104 -13.80 6.53 -2.90
C TYR A 104 -14.23 6.71 -1.45
N LYS A 105 -15.21 5.92 -1.04
CA LYS A 105 -15.56 5.71 0.35
C LYS A 105 -14.74 4.54 0.88
N VAL A 106 -13.98 4.77 1.94
CA VAL A 106 -13.24 3.74 2.70
C VAL A 106 -13.98 3.50 4.01
N LEU A 107 -14.26 2.25 4.32
CA LEU A 107 -15.11 1.86 5.42
C LEU A 107 -14.54 0.66 6.16
N ILE A 108 -14.65 0.69 7.47
CA ILE A 108 -14.37 -0.45 8.37
C ILE A 108 -15.48 -0.62 9.40
N SER A 109 -15.67 -1.85 9.85
CA SER A 109 -16.49 -2.14 11.02
C SER A 109 -15.59 -2.40 12.22
N TYR A 110 -15.47 -1.44 13.13
CA TYR A 110 -14.55 -1.49 14.26
C TYR A 110 -15.30 -1.31 15.59
N LYS A 111 -15.17 -2.27 16.53
CA LYS A 111 -15.89 -2.29 17.81
C LYS A 111 -17.40 -2.09 17.62
N ASP A 112 -18.00 -2.88 16.72
CA ASP A 112 -19.43 -2.85 16.38
C ASP A 112 -19.93 -1.49 15.83
N LYS A 113 -19.03 -0.65 15.36
CA LYS A 113 -19.34 0.62 14.71
C LYS A 113 -18.82 0.64 13.28
N GLU A 114 -19.65 1.10 12.37
CA GLU A 114 -19.23 1.41 11.03
C GLU A 114 -18.57 2.79 11.01
N ILE A 115 -17.31 2.84 10.61
CA ILE A 115 -16.51 4.08 10.53
C ILE A 115 -16.04 4.24 9.10
N GLN A 116 -16.26 5.42 8.53
CA GLN A 116 -15.96 5.70 7.14
C GLN A 116 -15.22 7.02 6.93
N THR A 117 -14.54 7.10 5.80
CA THR A 117 -13.96 8.36 5.28
C THR A 117 -14.04 8.38 3.76
N PHE A 118 -13.76 9.55 3.19
CA PHE A 118 -13.63 9.70 1.74
C PHE A 118 -12.20 10.01 1.38
N VAL A 119 -11.71 9.39 0.31
CA VAL A 119 -10.38 9.60 -0.23
C VAL A 119 -10.50 9.92 -1.73
N GLU A 120 -9.58 10.71 -2.24
CA GLU A 120 -9.45 10.96 -3.67
C GLU A 120 -8.19 10.25 -4.19
N ILE A 121 -8.36 9.46 -5.23
CA ILE A 121 -7.26 8.76 -5.92
C ILE A 121 -6.85 9.58 -7.12
N PHE A 122 -5.58 9.96 -7.19
CA PHE A 122 -4.98 10.71 -8.28
C PHE A 122 -4.15 9.80 -9.18
N PRO A 123 -4.16 10.03 -10.52
CA PRO A 123 -3.38 9.21 -11.44
C PRO A 123 -1.89 9.21 -11.10
N GLY A 124 -1.28 8.03 -11.01
CA GLY A 124 0.15 7.86 -10.76
C GLY A 124 0.63 8.30 -9.37
N GLN A 125 -0.28 8.55 -8.44
CA GLN A 125 0.05 9.02 -7.11
C GLN A 125 -0.40 8.06 -6.01
N VAL A 126 0.22 8.22 -4.85
CA VAL A 126 -0.18 7.54 -3.62
C VAL A 126 -1.11 8.45 -2.83
N THR A 127 -2.30 7.96 -2.50
CA THR A 127 -3.18 8.54 -1.49
C THR A 127 -2.95 7.77 -0.19
N TYR A 128 -2.57 8.48 0.88
CA TYR A 128 -2.23 7.87 2.16
C TYR A 128 -3.22 8.25 3.24
N PHE A 129 -3.66 7.28 4.02
CA PHE A 129 -4.51 7.51 5.17
C PHE A 129 -4.03 6.72 6.40
N THR A 130 -4.43 7.20 7.57
CA THR A 130 -4.28 6.47 8.83
C THR A 130 -5.64 6.24 9.46
N PHE A 131 -5.74 5.17 10.21
CA PHE A 131 -6.85 4.90 11.12
C PHE A 131 -6.30 4.58 12.51
N THR A 132 -6.85 5.23 13.53
CA THR A 132 -6.59 4.90 14.93
C THR A 132 -7.91 4.84 15.70
N ASP A 133 -7.96 4.05 16.76
CA ASP A 133 -9.16 3.94 17.61
C ASP A 133 -9.61 5.31 18.19
N LYS A 134 -8.65 6.17 18.52
CA LYS A 134 -8.93 7.46 19.16
C LYS A 134 -9.36 8.56 18.18
N GLU A 135 -8.80 8.57 16.99
CA GLU A 135 -8.96 9.69 16.05
C GLU A 135 -9.78 9.32 14.81
N GLY A 136 -10.09 8.03 14.63
CA GLY A 136 -10.71 7.55 13.41
C GLY A 136 -9.80 7.64 12.19
N PHE A 137 -10.38 7.87 11.04
CA PHE A 137 -9.65 8.05 9.79
C PHE A 137 -9.06 9.46 9.66
N LYS A 138 -7.83 9.53 9.14
CA LYS A 138 -7.21 10.77 8.68
C LYS A 138 -6.55 10.53 7.32
N VAL A 139 -6.92 11.32 6.33
CA VAL A 139 -6.21 11.41 5.05
C VAL A 139 -5.12 12.45 5.21
N ILE A 140 -3.88 12.05 5.01
CA ILE A 140 -2.71 12.92 5.24
C ILE A 140 -1.78 12.85 4.03
N PRO A 141 -0.97 13.88 3.78
CA PRO A 141 0.10 13.75 2.80
C PRO A 141 0.99 12.56 3.14
N PRO A 142 1.48 11.80 2.15
CA PRO A 142 2.44 10.74 2.42
C PRO A 142 3.66 11.32 3.15
N PRO A 143 4.31 10.54 4.04
CA PRO A 143 5.48 11.01 4.77
C PRO A 143 6.58 11.46 3.78
N PRO A 144 7.41 12.47 4.11
CA PRO A 144 8.49 12.89 3.23
C PRO A 144 9.51 11.75 3.07
N PRO A 145 10.11 11.59 1.86
CA PRO A 145 11.11 10.54 1.63
C PRO A 145 12.29 10.70 2.60
N LYS A 146 12.64 9.62 3.27
CA LYS A 146 13.89 9.54 4.03
C LYS A 146 15.02 9.35 3.01
N LEU A 147 15.81 10.39 2.77
CA LEU A 147 16.91 10.37 1.79
C LEU A 147 17.98 9.30 2.09
N ASP A 148 18.02 8.77 3.31
CA ASP A 148 18.96 7.75 3.75
C ASP A 148 18.80 6.40 3.02
N PHE A 149 17.68 6.19 2.32
CA PHE A 149 17.42 4.98 1.54
C PHE A 149 17.83 5.07 0.06
N LEU A 150 18.24 6.25 -0.40
CA LEU A 150 18.76 6.38 -1.76
C LEU A 150 20.25 5.99 -1.75
N PRO A 151 20.66 4.86 -2.33
CA PRO A 151 22.05 4.51 -2.47
C PRO A 151 22.70 5.56 -3.39
N GLY A 152 23.51 6.44 -2.77
CA GLY A 152 24.37 7.38 -3.48
C GLY A 152 23.59 8.45 -4.27
N THR A 153 23.26 9.55 -3.61
CA THR A 153 22.96 10.80 -4.30
C THR A 153 24.25 11.23 -5.03
N ALA A 154 24.35 10.87 -6.31
CA ALA A 154 25.37 11.45 -7.14
C ALA A 154 25.12 12.96 -7.21
N THR A 155 25.91 13.73 -6.50
CA THR A 155 25.90 15.19 -6.61
C THR A 155 26.36 15.52 -8.02
N VAL A 156 25.42 15.85 -8.91
CA VAL A 156 25.75 16.37 -10.23
C VAL A 156 26.25 17.81 -10.03
N THR A 157 27.58 17.97 -9.94
CA THR A 157 28.19 19.28 -9.97
C THR A 157 28.14 19.80 -11.41
N VAL A 158 27.18 20.66 -11.71
CA VAL A 158 27.15 21.38 -12.99
C VAL A 158 28.22 22.47 -12.93
N THR A 159 29.35 22.24 -13.56
CA THR A 159 30.35 23.28 -13.77
C THR A 159 29.87 24.19 -14.91
N PRO A 160 29.63 25.47 -14.71
CA PRO A 160 29.30 26.38 -15.81
C PRO A 160 30.48 26.44 -16.77
N LYS A 161 30.21 26.25 -18.05
CA LYS A 161 31.19 26.40 -19.13
C LYS A 161 31.47 27.88 -19.33
N PRO A 162 32.74 28.28 -19.46
CA PRO A 162 33.11 29.67 -19.69
C PRO A 162 32.60 30.26 -21.02
#